data_96d3c8d3f26d32a3a69e2862daaf80f5
#
_entry.id   96d3c8d3f26d32a3a69e2862daaf80f5
#
_cell.length_a   1.000
_cell.length_b   1.000
_cell.length_c   1.000
_cell.angle_alpha   90.00
_cell.angle_beta   90.00
_cell.angle_gamma   90.00
#
_symmetry.space_group_name_H-M   'P 1'
#
loop_
_entity.id
_entity.type
_entity.pdbx_description
1 polymer ?
#
loop_
_entity_poly.entity_id
_entity_poly.type
_entity_poly.pdbx_seq_one_letter_code
_entity_poly.pdbx_strand_id
1 'polypeptide(L)'
;MTARIRALSALAGVVVLLAAGCSAPSAESAHSGQHPAGPGDDNAPALMSDMPGMGGSGSPAGPSGSAGTSPGPGLPGMPPPLDPHDVYAADRPDAFSPVVKGDPVRVYVPNLGSDSVSVIDPATFKVIQTVRVGGGPQHVVPSWDLRTLWVNDNTGNALVPIDPATGTFGKPIAVDDPYNLYFTPDGRYAMVMSEARHKIVFRDPHTMAIVRELTVGCSGVNHADFSPDGRYFIATCEFSGDLIKVDVQRQEVIGQLHLSGQQPMPQDIKISPDGGTWYVADMHTSGVWELDGDQFKVRTFLPTGAGAHGLYVSRDSKYLYIANRGEGSVSLLEFATGKLVAKWRIPGGGSPDMGGVSADGTVLWLSGRYNGEVYALSTADGHLLARIKVGTQPHGLCFWPQPGRYSLGHTGILR
;
A
#
# COMPACT_ATOMS: atom_id res chain seq x y z
N MET A 1 -7.64 54.51 53.14
CA MET A 1 -6.80 54.01 54.24
C MET A 1 -5.86 52.97 53.68
N THR A 2 -4.64 53.42 53.53
CA THR A 2 -3.32 52.81 53.74
C THR A 2 -3.07 51.39 53.11
N ALA A 3 -2.44 51.29 52.00
CA ALA A 3 -1.03 51.26 51.69
C ALA A 3 -0.16 50.33 52.58
N ARG A 4 0.43 49.26 52.01
CA ARG A 4 1.86 48.91 52.27
C ARG A 4 2.41 48.00 51.18
N ILE A 5 3.34 48.61 50.49
CA ILE A 5 4.38 48.03 49.62
C ILE A 5 5.40 47.28 50.49
N ARG A 6 5.90 46.13 50.07
CA ARG A 6 7.28 45.68 50.38
C ARG A 6 7.87 44.92 49.18
N ALA A 7 8.90 45.52 48.64
CA ALA A 7 9.91 44.92 47.74
C ALA A 7 11.04 44.34 48.59
N LEU A 8 11.79 43.43 48.01
CA LEU A 8 13.20 43.03 48.22
C LEU A 8 13.35 41.54 47.78
N SER A 9 14.34 41.00 47.17
CA SER A 9 15.61 41.48 46.57
C SER A 9 16.14 40.28 45.76
N ALA A 10 16.86 40.59 44.72
CA ALA A 10 17.58 39.63 43.87
C ALA A 10 18.79 38.99 44.63
N LEU A 11 19.05 37.72 44.34
CA LEU A 11 20.37 37.14 44.53
C LEU A 11 20.75 36.36 43.24
N ALA A 12 21.79 36.89 42.59
CA ALA A 12 22.45 36.24 41.50
C ALA A 12 23.43 35.20 42.07
N GLY A 13 23.35 33.97 41.56
CA GLY A 13 24.29 32.91 41.79
C GLY A 13 24.90 32.46 40.48
N VAL A 14 26.14 32.83 40.26
CA VAL A 14 27.00 32.35 39.16
C VAL A 14 27.46 30.93 39.49
N VAL A 15 27.23 29.97 38.65
CA VAL A 15 27.88 28.66 38.69
C VAL A 15 28.61 28.44 37.37
N VAL A 16 29.92 28.25 37.54
CA VAL A 16 30.91 28.02 36.51
C VAL A 16 30.71 26.60 35.91
N LEU A 17 30.65 26.51 34.58
CA LEU A 17 30.71 25.28 33.82
C LEU A 17 32.14 24.75 33.77
N LEU A 18 32.30 23.48 34.15
CA LEU A 18 33.44 22.66 33.77
C LEU A 18 32.99 21.76 32.63
N ALA A 19 33.59 21.95 31.47
CA ALA A 19 33.47 21.11 30.30
C ALA A 19 34.25 19.83 30.47
N ALA A 20 33.61 18.68 30.33
CA ALA A 20 34.27 17.40 30.03
C ALA A 20 33.75 16.93 28.69
N GLY A 21 34.61 16.95 27.70
CA GLY A 21 34.34 16.45 26.37
C GLY A 21 34.35 14.92 26.34
N CYS A 22 33.37 14.34 25.65
CA CYS A 22 33.48 13.02 25.09
C CYS A 22 33.09 13.08 23.62
N SER A 23 34.04 12.83 22.78
CA SER A 23 33.97 12.76 21.34
C SER A 23 33.19 11.52 20.91
N ALA A 24 32.20 11.67 20.06
CA ALA A 24 31.61 10.59 19.27
C ALA A 24 32.27 10.55 17.89
N PRO A 25 32.55 9.39 17.31
CA PRO A 25 33.14 9.30 15.99
C PRO A 25 32.06 9.48 14.89
N SER A 26 32.37 10.44 14.01
CA SER A 26 31.74 10.58 12.70
C SER A 26 32.18 9.44 11.78
N ALA A 27 31.24 8.79 11.12
CA ALA A 27 31.48 7.91 9.99
C ALA A 27 30.94 8.57 8.72
N GLU A 28 31.77 9.35 8.09
CA GLU A 28 31.73 9.61 6.65
C GLU A 28 32.42 8.45 5.93
N SER A 29 31.78 7.88 4.93
CA SER A 29 32.51 7.27 3.82
C SER A 29 31.70 7.37 2.56
N ALA A 30 31.99 8.43 1.79
CA ALA A 30 31.76 8.48 0.37
C ALA A 30 32.77 7.54 -0.31
N HIS A 31 32.31 6.59 -1.12
CA HIS A 31 33.14 5.93 -2.11
C HIS A 31 32.56 6.13 -3.49
N SER A 32 33.15 7.10 -4.18
CA SER A 32 33.20 7.20 -5.64
C SER A 32 34.19 6.15 -6.13
N GLY A 33 33.73 5.14 -6.86
CA GLY A 33 34.57 4.18 -7.57
C GLY A 33 34.36 4.31 -9.06
N GLN A 34 35.31 4.92 -9.75
CA GLN A 34 35.44 4.93 -11.21
C GLN A 34 35.84 3.54 -11.70
N HIS A 35 35.20 3.09 -12.77
CA HIS A 35 35.62 1.94 -13.57
C HIS A 35 36.81 2.31 -14.46
N PRO A 36 37.77 1.42 -14.69
CA PRO A 36 38.60 1.41 -15.88
C PRO A 36 38.06 0.40 -16.90
N ALA A 37 38.06 0.82 -18.14
CA ALA A 37 37.75 0.03 -19.32
C ALA A 37 38.98 -0.75 -19.83
N GLY A 38 38.71 -1.92 -20.44
CA GLY A 38 39.45 -2.55 -21.49
C GLY A 38 40.08 -3.92 -21.19
N PRO A 39 40.53 -4.67 -22.20
CA PRO A 39 40.03 -4.79 -23.57
C PRO A 39 39.55 -6.24 -23.91
N GLY A 40 38.96 -6.38 -25.07
CA GLY A 40 38.36 -7.59 -25.60
C GLY A 40 39.33 -8.71 -25.94
N ASP A 41 38.75 -9.90 -26.15
CA ASP A 41 39.28 -10.89 -27.06
C ASP A 41 38.16 -11.71 -27.68
N ASP A 42 38.19 -11.72 -29.02
CA ASP A 42 37.43 -12.56 -29.95
C ASP A 42 37.81 -14.01 -29.76
N ASN A 43 36.80 -14.93 -29.81
CA ASN A 43 36.92 -16.17 -30.59
C ASN A 43 35.62 -16.95 -30.58
N ALA A 44 34.95 -16.96 -31.74
CA ALA A 44 34.07 -18.05 -32.12
C ALA A 44 34.87 -19.20 -32.72
N PRO A 45 34.38 -20.43 -32.69
CA PRO A 45 34.13 -21.07 -33.98
C PRO A 45 32.75 -21.73 -34.10
N ALA A 46 32.20 -21.54 -35.28
CA ALA A 46 31.13 -22.32 -35.87
C ALA A 46 31.59 -23.72 -36.21
N LEU A 47 30.69 -24.70 -36.13
CA LEU A 47 30.61 -25.85 -37.04
C LEU A 47 29.21 -26.47 -37.00
N MET A 48 28.69 -26.56 -38.10
CA MET A 48 27.68 -27.15 -38.94
C MET A 48 27.31 -28.62 -38.72
N SER A 49 26.03 -28.87 -39.12
CA SER A 49 25.45 -30.03 -39.84
C SER A 49 25.21 -31.31 -39.03
N ASP A 50 24.03 -31.93 -39.00
CA ASP A 50 23.24 -32.49 -40.11
C ASP A 50 21.83 -32.91 -39.61
N MET A 51 20.84 -32.74 -40.48
CA MET A 51 19.54 -33.43 -40.41
C MET A 51 19.61 -34.85 -40.97
N PRO A 52 18.67 -35.78 -40.62
CA PRO A 52 17.51 -35.92 -41.50
C PRO A 52 16.17 -36.16 -40.80
N GLY A 53 15.12 -35.77 -41.47
CA GLY A 53 13.75 -35.77 -41.08
C GLY A 53 13.04 -37.13 -41.07
N MET A 54 11.87 -37.12 -40.40
CA MET A 54 10.71 -37.93 -40.79
C MET A 54 9.43 -37.25 -40.38
N GLY A 55 8.48 -37.19 -41.29
CA GLY A 55 7.21 -36.52 -41.17
C GLY A 55 6.23 -37.24 -40.25
N GLY A 56 5.33 -36.45 -39.68
CA GLY A 56 4.14 -36.87 -38.98
C GLY A 56 3.12 -35.76 -39.01
N SER A 57 2.11 -35.91 -39.85
CA SER A 57 0.95 -35.06 -39.95
C SER A 57 0.11 -35.15 -38.65
N GLY A 58 0.07 -34.07 -37.88
CA GLY A 58 -0.84 -33.90 -36.77
C GLY A 58 -1.54 -32.55 -36.88
N SER A 59 -2.87 -32.57 -37.07
CA SER A 59 -3.74 -31.40 -37.08
C SER A 59 -3.59 -30.59 -35.80
N PRO A 60 -3.64 -29.26 -35.84
CA PRO A 60 -3.62 -28.44 -34.63
C PRO A 60 -4.91 -28.61 -33.86
N ALA A 61 -4.82 -29.16 -32.65
CA ALA A 61 -5.89 -29.04 -31.68
C ALA A 61 -6.01 -27.57 -31.29
N GLY A 62 -7.21 -27.01 -31.46
CA GLY A 62 -7.54 -25.65 -30.99
C GLY A 62 -7.35 -25.53 -29.47
N PRO A 63 -7.19 -24.33 -28.97
CA PRO A 63 -7.08 -24.09 -27.53
C PRO A 63 -8.33 -24.60 -26.83
N SER A 64 -8.19 -25.67 -26.05
CA SER A 64 -9.23 -26.07 -25.10
C SER A 64 -9.37 -24.95 -24.10
N GLY A 65 -10.50 -24.23 -24.19
CA GLY A 65 -10.93 -23.30 -23.16
C GLY A 65 -10.92 -24.02 -21.80
N SER A 66 -10.17 -23.51 -20.84
CA SER A 66 -10.23 -23.98 -19.49
C SER A 66 -11.70 -23.76 -19.04
N ALA A 67 -12.40 -24.86 -18.79
CA ALA A 67 -13.70 -24.81 -18.14
C ALA A 67 -13.50 -24.13 -16.79
N GLY A 68 -13.99 -22.90 -16.67
CA GLY A 68 -14.03 -22.18 -15.41
C GLY A 68 -14.77 -23.03 -14.40
N THR A 69 -14.08 -23.55 -13.42
CA THR A 69 -14.71 -24.14 -12.24
C THR A 69 -15.52 -23.03 -11.60
N SER A 70 -16.84 -23.21 -11.51
CA SER A 70 -17.69 -22.30 -10.74
C SER A 70 -17.05 -22.10 -9.36
N PRO A 71 -16.85 -20.85 -8.91
CA PRO A 71 -16.26 -20.62 -7.60
C PRO A 71 -17.13 -21.35 -6.56
N GLY A 72 -16.48 -22.13 -5.70
CA GLY A 72 -17.17 -22.78 -4.58
C GLY A 72 -17.85 -21.73 -3.70
N PRO A 73 -18.71 -22.14 -2.73
CA PRO A 73 -19.37 -21.19 -1.86
C PRO A 73 -18.32 -20.29 -1.19
N GLY A 74 -18.51 -18.96 -1.31
CA GLY A 74 -17.61 -17.96 -0.71
C GLY A 74 -17.55 -18.06 0.82
N LEU A 75 -16.74 -17.21 1.44
CA LEU A 75 -16.65 -17.10 2.90
C LEU A 75 -18.06 -16.84 3.49
N PRO A 76 -18.52 -17.67 4.45
CA PRO A 76 -19.84 -17.47 5.06
C PRO A 76 -19.97 -16.07 5.67
N GLY A 77 -21.03 -15.35 5.32
CA GLY A 77 -21.27 -13.98 5.80
C GLY A 77 -20.71 -12.87 4.91
N MET A 78 -19.83 -13.19 3.97
CA MET A 78 -19.36 -12.21 2.99
C MET A 78 -20.52 -11.79 2.06
N PRO A 79 -20.71 -10.48 1.82
CA PRO A 79 -21.66 -10.02 0.81
C PRO A 79 -21.28 -10.59 -0.56
N PRO A 80 -22.24 -11.12 -1.34
CA PRO A 80 -21.94 -11.68 -2.65
C PRO A 80 -21.35 -10.60 -3.58
N PRO A 81 -20.38 -10.92 -4.45
CA PRO A 81 -19.88 -9.98 -5.43
C PRO A 81 -21.00 -9.52 -6.36
N LEU A 82 -20.94 -8.26 -6.84
CA LEU A 82 -21.93 -7.74 -7.81
C LEU A 82 -21.74 -8.39 -9.18
N ASP A 83 -20.52 -8.69 -9.55
CA ASP A 83 -20.16 -9.41 -10.77
C ASP A 83 -19.14 -10.51 -10.38
N PRO A 84 -19.41 -11.78 -10.71
CA PRO A 84 -18.47 -12.86 -10.41
C PRO A 84 -17.15 -12.80 -11.21
N HIS A 85 -17.11 -11.95 -12.25
CA HIS A 85 -15.95 -11.75 -13.11
C HIS A 85 -15.22 -10.42 -12.86
N ASP A 86 -15.70 -9.61 -11.93
CA ASP A 86 -15.06 -8.35 -11.55
C ASP A 86 -15.21 -8.07 -10.06
N VAL A 87 -14.17 -8.34 -9.31
CA VAL A 87 -14.13 -8.12 -7.86
C VAL A 87 -14.26 -6.64 -7.49
N TYR A 88 -14.02 -5.72 -8.43
CA TYR A 88 -14.16 -4.28 -8.28
C TYR A 88 -15.45 -3.74 -8.88
N ALA A 89 -16.42 -4.58 -9.22
CA ALA A 89 -17.68 -4.16 -9.85
C ALA A 89 -18.47 -3.14 -9.03
N ALA A 90 -18.32 -3.15 -7.71
CA ALA A 90 -18.92 -2.16 -6.81
C ALA A 90 -18.14 -0.83 -6.74
N ASP A 91 -16.88 -0.82 -7.21
CA ASP A 91 -15.96 0.31 -7.10
C ASP A 91 -15.98 1.23 -8.34
N ARG A 92 -17.11 1.26 -9.05
CA ARG A 92 -17.32 2.08 -10.25
C ARG A 92 -17.42 3.56 -9.88
N PRO A 93 -17.12 4.48 -10.83
CA PRO A 93 -17.23 5.91 -10.58
C PRO A 93 -18.53 6.29 -9.88
N ASP A 94 -18.42 7.00 -8.77
CA ASP A 94 -19.54 7.53 -7.96
C ASP A 94 -20.55 6.51 -7.44
N ALA A 95 -20.23 5.20 -7.48
CA ALA A 95 -21.07 4.13 -6.95
C ALA A 95 -20.98 4.06 -5.41
N PHE A 96 -21.43 5.11 -4.74
CA PHE A 96 -21.33 5.24 -3.30
C PHE A 96 -22.29 4.33 -2.52
N SER A 97 -21.81 3.76 -1.44
CA SER A 97 -22.66 3.24 -0.38
C SER A 97 -23.58 4.34 0.16
N PRO A 98 -24.85 4.06 0.49
CA PRO A 98 -25.70 5.02 1.19
C PRO A 98 -25.11 5.54 2.50
N VAL A 99 -24.20 4.78 3.13
CA VAL A 99 -23.55 5.11 4.40
C VAL A 99 -22.70 6.37 4.29
N VAL A 100 -22.01 6.57 3.16
CA VAL A 100 -21.06 7.69 2.95
C VAL A 100 -21.72 8.88 2.25
N LYS A 101 -23.04 8.79 2.02
CA LYS A 101 -23.75 9.85 1.33
C LYS A 101 -23.77 11.14 2.17
N GLY A 102 -23.16 12.19 1.66
CA GLY A 102 -23.08 13.48 2.30
C GLY A 102 -21.79 13.71 3.10
N ASP A 103 -20.90 12.74 3.17
CA ASP A 103 -19.58 12.92 3.74
C ASP A 103 -18.79 13.97 2.91
N PRO A 104 -18.01 14.83 3.58
CA PRO A 104 -17.18 15.80 2.88
C PRO A 104 -16.05 15.11 2.10
N VAL A 105 -15.84 15.54 0.86
CA VAL A 105 -14.72 15.03 0.06
C VAL A 105 -13.41 15.55 0.61
N ARG A 106 -12.49 14.65 0.99
CA ARG A 106 -11.21 14.94 1.63
C ARG A 106 -10.13 13.94 1.19
N VAL A 107 -8.87 14.37 1.28
CA VAL A 107 -7.71 13.46 1.21
C VAL A 107 -6.99 13.52 2.54
N TYR A 108 -6.94 12.41 3.24
CA TYR A 108 -6.27 12.28 4.52
C TYR A 108 -4.87 11.71 4.30
N VAL A 109 -3.84 12.45 4.71
CA VAL A 109 -2.44 12.14 4.42
C VAL A 109 -1.68 11.94 5.73
N PRO A 110 -1.40 10.70 6.13
CA PRO A 110 -0.56 10.44 7.30
C PRO A 110 0.90 10.80 6.97
N ASN A 111 1.53 11.56 7.85
CA ASN A 111 2.90 12.04 7.73
C ASN A 111 3.74 11.38 8.83
N LEU A 112 4.41 10.28 8.50
CA LEU A 112 5.20 9.47 9.43
C LEU A 112 6.21 10.31 10.21
N GLY A 113 7.01 11.12 9.50
CA GLY A 113 8.12 11.85 10.09
C GLY A 113 7.74 13.15 10.80
N SER A 114 6.46 13.55 10.76
CA SER A 114 5.95 14.73 11.48
C SER A 114 4.76 14.43 12.39
N ASP A 115 4.49 13.14 12.69
CA ASP A 115 3.50 12.67 13.67
C ASP A 115 2.11 13.28 13.46
N SER A 116 1.69 13.44 12.21
CA SER A 116 0.48 14.21 11.89
C SER A 116 -0.28 13.62 10.70
N VAL A 117 -1.54 14.04 10.58
CA VAL A 117 -2.34 13.82 9.38
C VAL A 117 -2.65 15.18 8.78
N SER A 118 -2.27 15.40 7.52
CA SER A 118 -2.72 16.54 6.73
C SER A 118 -4.04 16.20 6.04
N VAL A 119 -5.00 17.11 6.08
CA VAL A 119 -6.29 16.99 5.39
C VAL A 119 -6.30 17.96 4.22
N ILE A 120 -6.50 17.43 3.00
CA ILE A 120 -6.53 18.23 1.77
C ILE A 120 -7.97 18.32 1.28
N ASP A 121 -8.37 19.51 0.85
CA ASP A 121 -9.56 19.72 0.04
C ASP A 121 -9.20 19.46 -1.44
N PRO A 122 -9.71 18.39 -2.06
CA PRO A 122 -9.34 18.03 -3.42
C PRO A 122 -9.86 19.01 -4.48
N ALA A 123 -10.93 19.78 -4.18
CA ALA A 123 -11.44 20.78 -5.12
C ALA A 123 -10.51 22.00 -5.26
N THR A 124 -9.75 22.31 -4.24
CA THR A 124 -8.84 23.47 -4.22
C THR A 124 -7.36 23.07 -4.21
N PHE A 125 -7.05 21.77 -4.05
CA PHE A 125 -5.69 21.25 -3.88
C PHE A 125 -4.93 21.88 -2.70
N LYS A 126 -5.64 22.24 -1.63
CA LYS A 126 -5.05 22.92 -0.46
C LYS A 126 -5.17 22.05 0.79
N VAL A 127 -4.12 22.06 1.59
CA VAL A 127 -4.20 21.57 2.98
C VAL A 127 -5.09 22.53 3.75
N ILE A 128 -6.20 22.00 4.30
CA ILE A 128 -7.17 22.76 5.10
C ILE A 128 -7.02 22.54 6.60
N GLN A 129 -6.33 21.45 6.97
CA GLN A 129 -6.10 21.10 8.38
C GLN A 129 -4.85 20.22 8.48
N THR A 130 -4.14 20.31 9.61
CA THR A 130 -3.10 19.36 10.01
C THR A 130 -3.30 19.03 11.48
N VAL A 131 -3.43 17.72 11.80
CA VAL A 131 -3.72 17.23 13.15
C VAL A 131 -2.57 16.36 13.63
N ARG A 132 -2.02 16.63 14.80
CA ARG A 132 -1.08 15.70 15.46
C ARG A 132 -1.85 14.49 15.98
N VAL A 133 -1.34 13.29 15.73
CA VAL A 133 -2.05 12.04 16.07
C VAL A 133 -1.22 11.10 16.96
N GLY A 134 0.07 11.33 17.10
CA GLY A 134 0.95 10.47 17.91
C GLY A 134 2.29 10.27 17.23
N GLY A 135 2.83 9.06 17.25
CA GLY A 135 4.14 8.72 16.69
C GLY A 135 4.03 7.88 15.41
N GLY A 136 4.49 8.44 14.30
CA GLY A 136 4.69 7.71 13.05
C GLY A 136 3.42 7.13 12.39
N PRO A 137 2.40 7.94 12.06
CA PRO A 137 1.22 7.43 11.35
C PRO A 137 1.59 6.95 9.94
N GLN A 138 1.17 5.71 9.60
CA GLN A 138 1.50 5.05 8.32
C GLN A 138 0.35 5.12 7.32
N HIS A 139 -0.87 4.77 7.72
CA HIS A 139 -2.03 4.66 6.81
C HIS A 139 -3.26 5.32 7.41
N VAL A 140 -4.19 5.75 6.53
CA VAL A 140 -5.58 6.05 6.89
C VAL A 140 -6.48 5.06 6.18
N VAL A 141 -7.25 4.31 6.95
CA VAL A 141 -7.96 3.10 6.50
C VAL A 141 -9.45 3.19 6.79
N PRO A 142 -10.33 3.06 5.79
CA PRO A 142 -11.77 2.96 6.02
C PRO A 142 -12.14 1.67 6.75
N SER A 143 -13.03 1.76 7.76
CA SER A 143 -13.64 0.59 8.40
C SER A 143 -14.48 -0.22 7.41
N TRP A 144 -14.72 -1.50 7.71
CA TRP A 144 -15.51 -2.39 6.85
C TRP A 144 -16.89 -1.79 6.53
N ASP A 145 -17.55 -1.21 7.52
CA ASP A 145 -18.88 -0.62 7.42
C ASP A 145 -18.90 0.83 6.90
N LEU A 146 -17.73 1.38 6.55
CA LEU A 146 -17.51 2.73 6.03
C LEU A 146 -17.91 3.86 7.00
N ARG A 147 -18.00 3.58 8.30
CA ARG A 147 -18.44 4.56 9.31
C ARG A 147 -17.30 5.23 10.07
N THR A 148 -16.10 4.74 9.92
CA THR A 148 -14.91 5.25 10.60
C THR A 148 -13.72 5.18 9.67
N LEU A 149 -12.88 6.22 9.67
CA LEU A 149 -11.54 6.13 9.12
C LEU A 149 -10.55 5.94 10.28
N TRP A 150 -9.62 5.01 10.12
CA TRP A 150 -8.63 4.69 11.14
C TRP A 150 -7.25 5.18 10.72
N VAL A 151 -6.64 6.05 11.53
CA VAL A 151 -5.22 6.37 11.38
C VAL A 151 -4.41 5.29 12.10
N ASN A 152 -3.54 4.63 11.37
CA ASN A 152 -2.62 3.64 11.90
C ASN A 152 -1.39 4.35 12.45
N ASP A 153 -1.41 4.70 13.73
CA ASP A 153 -0.31 5.39 14.43
C ASP A 153 0.70 4.36 14.91
N ASN A 154 1.56 3.91 13.98
CA ASN A 154 2.38 2.71 14.10
C ASN A 154 3.33 2.75 15.30
N THR A 155 4.28 3.68 15.35
CA THR A 155 5.22 3.79 16.47
C THR A 155 4.58 4.41 17.72
N GLY A 156 3.44 5.08 17.58
CA GLY A 156 2.59 5.53 18.67
C GLY A 156 1.76 4.42 19.32
N ASN A 157 1.75 3.21 18.72
CA ASN A 157 0.98 2.06 19.20
C ASN A 157 -0.50 2.37 19.42
N ALA A 158 -1.13 3.00 18.43
CA ALA A 158 -2.53 3.38 18.50
C ALA A 158 -3.24 3.33 17.15
N LEU A 159 -4.56 3.13 17.20
CA LEU A 159 -5.48 3.47 16.12
C LEU A 159 -6.24 4.74 16.52
N VAL A 160 -6.19 5.78 15.67
CA VAL A 160 -6.91 7.03 15.91
C VAL A 160 -8.12 7.08 14.98
N PRO A 161 -9.36 7.06 15.52
CA PRO A 161 -10.55 7.12 14.69
C PRO A 161 -10.78 8.53 14.17
N ILE A 162 -11.29 8.62 12.94
CA ILE A 162 -11.83 9.85 12.35
C ILE A 162 -13.31 9.58 12.03
N ASP A 163 -14.21 10.43 12.47
CA ASP A 163 -15.58 10.45 11.99
C ASP A 163 -15.60 11.03 10.56
N PRO A 164 -15.88 10.23 9.52
CA PRO A 164 -15.78 10.69 8.15
C PRO A 164 -16.84 11.73 7.78
N ALA A 165 -18.00 11.72 8.42
CA ALA A 165 -19.07 12.67 8.15
C ALA A 165 -18.71 14.10 8.61
N THR A 166 -17.88 14.22 9.65
CA THR A 166 -17.48 15.54 10.20
C THR A 166 -16.01 15.86 9.97
N GLY A 167 -15.17 14.87 9.72
CA GLY A 167 -13.72 14.98 9.69
C GLY A 167 -13.09 15.13 11.09
N THR A 168 -13.83 14.81 12.16
CA THR A 168 -13.38 14.96 13.53
C THR A 168 -12.53 13.75 13.96
N PHE A 169 -11.35 14.05 14.50
CA PHE A 169 -10.45 13.04 15.08
C PHE A 169 -10.89 12.69 16.50
N GLY A 170 -11.05 11.40 16.77
CA GLY A 170 -11.45 10.89 18.08
C GLY A 170 -10.26 10.54 18.97
N LYS A 171 -10.56 9.88 20.10
CA LYS A 171 -9.53 9.45 21.05
C LYS A 171 -8.79 8.23 20.54
N PRO A 172 -7.45 8.18 20.63
CA PRO A 172 -6.66 7.01 20.28
C PRO A 172 -7.08 5.77 21.08
N ILE A 173 -7.09 4.62 20.40
CA ILE A 173 -7.26 3.29 21.00
C ILE A 173 -5.91 2.62 20.99
N ALA A 174 -5.46 2.07 22.13
CA ALA A 174 -4.17 1.38 22.23
C ALA A 174 -4.18 0.08 21.40
N VAL A 175 -3.28 0.01 20.43
CA VAL A 175 -3.08 -1.14 19.54
C VAL A 175 -1.57 -1.25 19.27
N ASP A 176 -0.97 -2.39 19.62
CA ASP A 176 0.47 -2.60 19.45
C ASP A 176 0.82 -2.73 17.96
N ASP A 177 1.79 -1.93 17.52
CA ASP A 177 2.43 -1.95 16.21
C ASP A 177 1.42 -2.01 15.02
N PRO A 178 0.47 -1.07 14.90
CA PRO A 178 -0.51 -1.10 13.82
C PRO A 178 0.08 -0.49 12.54
N TYR A 179 0.92 -1.26 11.83
CA TYR A 179 1.48 -0.80 10.56
C TYR A 179 0.37 -0.58 9.53
N ASN A 180 -0.50 -1.59 9.35
CA ASN A 180 -1.64 -1.51 8.45
C ASN A 180 -2.88 -2.19 9.06
N LEU A 181 -4.06 -1.87 8.51
CA LEU A 181 -5.34 -2.38 8.98
C LEU A 181 -6.16 -2.92 7.82
N TYR A 182 -6.68 -4.12 7.98
CA TYR A 182 -7.58 -4.78 7.05
C TYR A 182 -8.83 -5.26 7.77
N PHE A 183 -9.82 -5.70 6.98
CA PHE A 183 -11.05 -6.30 7.51
C PHE A 183 -11.36 -7.56 6.74
N THR A 184 -11.77 -8.63 7.43
CA THR A 184 -12.22 -9.84 6.77
C THR A 184 -13.44 -9.55 5.89
N PRO A 185 -13.58 -10.22 4.73
CA PRO A 185 -14.68 -9.92 3.78
C PRO A 185 -16.09 -10.06 4.35
N ASP A 186 -16.26 -10.86 5.40
CA ASP A 186 -17.51 -11.01 6.15
C ASP A 186 -17.73 -9.92 7.24
N GLY A 187 -16.76 -9.01 7.41
CA GLY A 187 -16.82 -7.94 8.40
C GLY A 187 -16.66 -8.38 9.87
N ARG A 188 -16.34 -9.67 10.11
CA ARG A 188 -16.29 -10.21 11.48
C ARG A 188 -15.05 -9.77 12.25
N TYR A 189 -13.96 -9.50 11.55
CA TYR A 189 -12.69 -9.16 12.20
C TYR A 189 -12.01 -7.97 11.51
N ALA A 190 -11.43 -7.10 12.31
CA ALA A 190 -10.36 -6.21 11.92
C ALA A 190 -9.04 -6.99 12.02
N MET A 191 -8.11 -6.76 11.10
CA MET A 191 -6.82 -7.45 11.01
C MET A 191 -5.71 -6.41 11.06
N VAL A 192 -5.00 -6.32 12.17
CA VAL A 192 -3.85 -5.45 12.32
C VAL A 192 -2.60 -6.18 11.86
N MET A 193 -1.92 -5.63 10.87
CA MET A 193 -0.59 -6.08 10.46
C MET A 193 0.43 -5.47 11.41
N SER A 194 0.91 -6.27 12.37
CA SER A 194 1.93 -5.87 13.34
C SER A 194 3.29 -6.29 12.80
N GLU A 195 3.85 -5.40 11.97
CA GLU A 195 5.01 -5.65 11.11
C GLU A 195 6.27 -6.00 11.92
N ALA A 196 6.59 -5.17 12.92
CA ALA A 196 7.75 -5.36 13.79
C ALA A 196 7.57 -6.51 14.79
N ARG A 197 6.33 -6.96 15.01
CA ARG A 197 6.01 -8.07 15.92
C ARG A 197 5.88 -9.40 15.21
N HIS A 198 5.96 -9.45 13.88
CA HIS A 198 5.75 -10.66 13.07
C HIS A 198 4.40 -11.32 13.36
N LYS A 199 3.33 -10.50 13.43
CA LYS A 199 1.99 -10.96 13.79
C LYS A 199 0.92 -10.34 12.89
N ILE A 200 -0.15 -11.11 12.71
CA ILE A 200 -1.45 -10.60 12.26
C ILE A 200 -2.40 -10.74 13.44
N VAL A 201 -2.94 -9.61 13.92
CA VAL A 201 -3.80 -9.60 15.10
C VAL A 201 -5.25 -9.40 14.68
N PHE A 202 -6.07 -10.45 14.82
CA PHE A 202 -7.50 -10.41 14.58
C PHE A 202 -8.20 -9.76 15.77
N ARG A 203 -9.02 -8.77 15.50
CA ARG A 203 -9.68 -7.93 16.50
C ARG A 203 -11.17 -7.82 16.22
N ASP A 204 -11.96 -7.53 17.23
CA ASP A 204 -13.33 -7.07 17.04
C ASP A 204 -13.32 -5.74 16.24
N PRO A 205 -14.07 -5.63 15.13
CA PRO A 205 -13.95 -4.49 14.21
C PRO A 205 -14.48 -3.18 14.77
N HIS A 206 -15.26 -3.21 15.86
CA HIS A 206 -15.86 -2.03 16.48
C HIS A 206 -15.13 -1.57 17.74
N THR A 207 -14.69 -2.52 18.57
CA THR A 207 -14.03 -2.23 19.86
C THR A 207 -12.52 -2.30 19.79
N MET A 208 -11.97 -2.87 18.73
CA MET A 208 -10.56 -3.22 18.56
C MET A 208 -10.00 -4.16 19.65
N ALA A 209 -10.88 -4.84 20.40
CA ALA A 209 -10.46 -5.88 21.33
C ALA A 209 -9.81 -7.07 20.61
N ILE A 210 -8.71 -7.59 21.15
CA ILE A 210 -8.01 -8.75 20.58
C ILE A 210 -8.90 -9.98 20.65
N VAL A 211 -9.07 -10.67 19.54
CA VAL A 211 -9.76 -11.97 19.43
C VAL A 211 -8.75 -13.10 19.30
N ARG A 212 -7.78 -12.93 18.40
CA ARG A 212 -6.73 -13.93 18.14
C ARG A 212 -5.46 -13.26 17.62
N GLU A 213 -4.31 -13.79 17.98
CA GLU A 213 -3.02 -13.44 17.40
C GLU A 213 -2.50 -14.60 16.54
N LEU A 214 -2.07 -14.29 15.32
CA LEU A 214 -1.41 -15.22 14.43
C LEU A 214 0.05 -14.78 14.27
N THR A 215 0.97 -15.55 14.86
CA THR A 215 2.40 -15.36 14.61
C THR A 215 2.74 -15.90 13.22
N VAL A 216 3.45 -15.12 12.42
CA VAL A 216 3.87 -15.50 11.07
C VAL A 216 5.37 -15.80 11.02
N GLY A 217 5.76 -16.72 10.14
CA GLY A 217 7.15 -17.18 10.01
C GLY A 217 8.04 -16.27 9.15
N CYS A 218 7.54 -15.09 8.78
CA CYS A 218 8.24 -14.12 7.93
C CYS A 218 8.45 -12.79 8.65
N SER A 219 9.26 -11.90 8.08
CA SER A 219 9.58 -10.58 8.65
C SER A 219 8.99 -9.47 7.81
N GLY A 220 8.34 -8.49 8.46
CA GLY A 220 7.77 -7.33 7.79
C GLY A 220 6.40 -7.60 7.16
N VAL A 221 5.50 -8.34 7.83
CA VAL A 221 4.14 -8.54 7.31
C VAL A 221 3.37 -7.22 7.30
N ASN A 222 2.98 -6.73 6.10
CA ASN A 222 2.49 -5.36 5.98
C ASN A 222 1.31 -5.14 5.03
N HIS A 223 1.29 -5.69 3.81
CA HIS A 223 0.20 -5.49 2.87
C HIS A 223 -0.51 -6.81 2.54
N ALA A 224 -1.79 -6.74 2.17
CA ALA A 224 -2.59 -7.91 1.80
C ALA A 224 -3.71 -7.56 0.81
N ASP A 225 -4.19 -8.56 0.07
CA ASP A 225 -5.46 -8.53 -0.64
C ASP A 225 -6.14 -9.90 -0.51
N PHE A 226 -7.43 -9.97 -0.78
CA PHE A 226 -8.28 -11.14 -0.54
C PHE A 226 -8.67 -11.84 -1.83
N SER A 227 -8.80 -13.17 -1.76
CA SER A 227 -9.37 -13.98 -2.84
C SER A 227 -10.79 -13.53 -3.18
N PRO A 228 -11.27 -13.74 -4.43
CA PRO A 228 -12.62 -13.34 -4.84
C PRO A 228 -13.72 -13.94 -3.99
N ASP A 229 -13.51 -15.15 -3.49
CA ASP A 229 -14.41 -15.87 -2.62
C ASP A 229 -14.24 -15.55 -1.12
N GLY A 230 -13.28 -14.71 -0.78
CA GLY A 230 -12.96 -14.27 0.58
C GLY A 230 -12.36 -15.32 1.49
N ARG A 231 -12.04 -16.53 0.98
CA ARG A 231 -11.58 -17.65 1.82
C ARG A 231 -10.14 -17.52 2.29
N TYR A 232 -9.32 -16.86 1.52
CA TYR A 232 -7.93 -16.61 1.88
C TYR A 232 -7.51 -15.20 1.48
N PHE A 233 -6.44 -14.76 2.08
CA PHE A 233 -5.70 -13.59 1.61
C PHE A 233 -4.23 -13.97 1.42
N ILE A 234 -3.56 -13.18 0.57
CA ILE A 234 -2.10 -13.23 0.44
C ILE A 234 -1.56 -11.95 1.04
N ALA A 235 -0.57 -12.08 1.93
CA ALA A 235 0.12 -10.94 2.52
C ALA A 235 1.60 -10.95 2.15
N THR A 236 2.16 -9.75 2.02
CA THR A 236 3.57 -9.50 1.75
C THR A 236 4.36 -9.39 3.04
N CYS A 237 5.61 -9.88 3.02
CA CYS A 237 6.55 -9.79 4.13
C CYS A 237 7.81 -9.08 3.62
N GLU A 238 7.82 -7.77 3.79
CA GLU A 238 8.77 -6.83 3.17
C GLU A 238 10.23 -7.20 3.43
N PHE A 239 10.58 -7.51 4.68
CA PHE A 239 11.98 -7.64 5.07
C PHE A 239 12.57 -9.04 4.85
N SER A 240 11.71 -10.06 4.67
CA SER A 240 12.16 -11.43 4.37
C SER A 240 11.99 -11.82 2.91
N GLY A 241 11.33 -10.98 2.08
CA GLY A 241 11.08 -11.29 0.68
C GLY A 241 10.07 -12.43 0.46
N ASP A 242 9.22 -12.66 1.45
CA ASP A 242 8.23 -13.71 1.43
C ASP A 242 6.83 -13.20 1.14
N LEU A 243 5.99 -14.10 0.65
CA LEU A 243 4.55 -13.98 0.65
C LEU A 243 3.98 -15.08 1.53
N ILE A 244 2.91 -14.79 2.27
CA ILE A 244 2.17 -15.79 3.02
C ILE A 244 0.72 -15.85 2.54
N LYS A 245 0.19 -17.07 2.44
CA LYS A 245 -1.23 -17.33 2.17
C LYS A 245 -1.89 -17.74 3.47
N VAL A 246 -2.98 -17.06 3.84
CA VAL A 246 -3.65 -17.26 5.12
C VAL A 246 -5.12 -17.60 4.89
N ASP A 247 -5.60 -18.67 5.53
CA ASP A 247 -7.03 -19.03 5.56
C ASP A 247 -7.77 -18.07 6.49
N VAL A 248 -8.79 -17.39 5.97
CA VAL A 248 -9.56 -16.38 6.71
C VAL A 248 -10.36 -16.98 7.86
N GLN A 249 -11.00 -18.13 7.62
CA GLN A 249 -11.88 -18.76 8.60
C GLN A 249 -11.09 -19.45 9.72
N ARG A 250 -10.00 -20.15 9.37
CA ARG A 250 -9.13 -20.84 10.34
C ARG A 250 -8.16 -19.88 11.01
N GLN A 251 -7.87 -18.74 10.38
CA GLN A 251 -6.86 -17.78 10.80
C GLN A 251 -5.48 -18.46 10.96
N GLU A 252 -5.06 -19.17 9.92
CA GLU A 252 -3.83 -19.97 9.88
C GLU A 252 -3.08 -19.74 8.59
N VAL A 253 -1.75 -19.71 8.67
CA VAL A 253 -0.90 -19.69 7.46
C VAL A 253 -1.00 -21.06 6.79
N ILE A 254 -1.46 -21.07 5.53
CA ILE A 254 -1.62 -22.28 4.71
C ILE A 254 -0.60 -22.38 3.57
N GLY A 255 0.27 -21.40 3.44
CA GLY A 255 1.36 -21.39 2.46
C GLY A 255 2.34 -20.25 2.71
N GLN A 256 3.60 -20.47 2.35
CA GLN A 256 4.66 -19.46 2.32
C GLN A 256 5.44 -19.63 1.02
N LEU A 257 5.76 -18.52 0.36
CA LEU A 257 6.46 -18.46 -0.91
C LEU A 257 7.55 -17.39 -0.83
N HIS A 258 8.80 -17.78 -1.02
CA HIS A 258 9.91 -16.83 -1.13
C HIS A 258 10.05 -16.36 -2.59
N LEU A 259 10.07 -15.04 -2.80
CA LEU A 259 10.29 -14.45 -4.12
C LEU A 259 11.75 -14.61 -4.54
N SER A 260 11.97 -14.85 -5.83
CA SER A 260 13.32 -15.01 -6.36
C SER A 260 14.03 -13.67 -6.54
N GLY A 261 15.37 -13.70 -6.57
CA GLY A 261 16.20 -12.50 -6.78
C GLY A 261 17.09 -12.16 -5.60
N GLN A 262 17.82 -11.05 -5.73
CA GLN A 262 18.67 -10.56 -4.64
C GLN A 262 17.85 -9.67 -3.70
N GLN A 263 17.53 -10.18 -2.51
CA GLN A 263 16.82 -9.45 -1.46
C GLN A 263 15.48 -8.83 -1.94
N PRO A 264 14.53 -9.63 -2.43
CA PRO A 264 13.23 -9.10 -2.82
C PRO A 264 12.58 -8.37 -1.63
N MET A 265 11.89 -7.28 -1.92
CA MET A 265 11.25 -6.41 -0.93
C MET A 265 9.79 -6.16 -1.37
N PRO A 266 8.91 -7.18 -1.22
CA PRO A 266 7.51 -7.07 -1.63
C PRO A 266 6.77 -6.02 -0.80
N GLN A 267 6.00 -5.20 -1.49
CA GLN A 267 5.22 -4.10 -0.96
C GLN A 267 3.73 -4.35 -1.16
N ASP A 268 3.02 -3.43 -1.80
CA ASP A 268 1.58 -3.57 -2.03
C ASP A 268 1.26 -4.77 -2.92
N ILE A 269 0.06 -5.31 -2.73
CA ILE A 269 -0.47 -6.45 -3.46
C ILE A 269 -1.91 -6.15 -3.91
N LYS A 270 -2.24 -6.49 -5.16
CA LYS A 270 -3.59 -6.36 -5.72
C LYS A 270 -3.94 -7.55 -6.58
N ILE A 271 -5.19 -7.95 -6.51
CA ILE A 271 -5.74 -8.99 -7.40
C ILE A 271 -6.28 -8.34 -8.69
N SER A 272 -6.21 -9.06 -9.82
CA SER A 272 -6.88 -8.63 -11.06
C SER A 272 -8.41 -8.61 -10.91
N PRO A 273 -9.13 -7.83 -11.73
CA PRO A 273 -10.59 -7.78 -11.65
C PRO A 273 -11.26 -9.16 -11.74
N ASP A 274 -10.77 -10.03 -12.62
CA ASP A 274 -11.28 -11.40 -12.79
C ASP A 274 -10.85 -12.37 -11.69
N GLY A 275 -10.02 -11.91 -10.75
CA GLY A 275 -9.52 -12.72 -9.64
C GLY A 275 -8.45 -13.74 -10.01
N GLY A 276 -8.00 -13.79 -11.27
CA GLY A 276 -7.12 -14.84 -11.78
C GLY A 276 -5.63 -14.58 -11.58
N THR A 277 -5.24 -13.32 -11.42
CA THR A 277 -3.83 -12.91 -11.29
C THR A 277 -3.64 -11.99 -10.08
N TRP A 278 -2.59 -12.24 -9.33
CA TRP A 278 -2.17 -11.38 -8.22
C TRP A 278 -0.90 -10.63 -8.63
N TYR A 279 -0.90 -9.33 -8.38
CA TYR A 279 0.21 -8.43 -8.65
C TYR A 279 0.85 -8.00 -7.35
N VAL A 280 2.15 -8.21 -7.20
CA VAL A 280 2.93 -7.82 -6.01
C VAL A 280 4.02 -6.86 -6.43
N ALA A 281 3.95 -5.63 -5.97
CA ALA A 281 5.03 -4.66 -6.18
C ALA A 281 6.26 -5.07 -5.39
N ASP A 282 7.43 -4.96 -5.99
CA ASP A 282 8.71 -5.24 -5.33
C ASP A 282 9.63 -4.03 -5.49
N MET A 283 9.90 -3.40 -4.37
CA MET A 283 10.65 -2.14 -4.34
C MET A 283 12.11 -2.35 -4.72
N HIS A 284 12.71 -3.45 -4.30
CA HIS A 284 14.13 -3.71 -4.57
C HIS A 284 14.35 -4.31 -5.96
N THR A 285 13.50 -5.24 -6.38
CA THR A 285 13.57 -5.83 -7.72
C THR A 285 13.07 -4.86 -8.81
N SER A 286 12.35 -3.78 -8.41
CA SER A 286 11.93 -2.68 -9.30
C SER A 286 10.90 -3.09 -10.35
N GLY A 287 9.85 -3.78 -9.92
CA GLY A 287 8.77 -4.23 -10.80
C GLY A 287 7.65 -4.90 -10.02
N VAL A 288 6.89 -5.70 -10.75
CA VAL A 288 5.71 -6.40 -10.22
C VAL A 288 5.83 -7.89 -10.52
N TRP A 289 5.64 -8.71 -9.49
CA TRP A 289 5.47 -10.16 -9.61
C TRP A 289 4.02 -10.46 -9.96
N GLU A 290 3.82 -11.33 -10.93
CA GLU A 290 2.51 -11.90 -11.25
C GLU A 290 2.43 -13.32 -10.69
N LEU A 291 1.36 -13.59 -9.92
CA LEU A 291 1.16 -14.89 -9.27
C LEU A 291 -0.19 -15.51 -9.63
N ASP A 292 -0.21 -16.84 -9.58
CA ASP A 292 -1.41 -17.63 -9.43
C ASP A 292 -1.72 -17.77 -7.93
N GLY A 293 -2.80 -17.17 -7.46
CA GLY A 293 -3.14 -17.19 -6.03
C GLY A 293 -3.62 -18.57 -5.56
N ASP A 294 -4.28 -19.35 -6.41
CA ASP A 294 -4.79 -20.68 -6.06
C ASP A 294 -3.64 -21.68 -5.92
N GLN A 295 -2.76 -21.73 -6.94
CA GLN A 295 -1.57 -22.57 -6.90
C GLN A 295 -0.47 -22.00 -5.99
N PHE A 296 -0.58 -20.75 -5.61
CA PHE A 296 0.39 -19.99 -4.83
C PHE A 296 1.80 -20.04 -5.42
N LYS A 297 1.90 -19.66 -6.69
CA LYS A 297 3.13 -19.71 -7.50
C LYS A 297 3.33 -18.44 -8.32
N VAL A 298 4.58 -18.01 -8.42
CA VAL A 298 4.97 -16.96 -9.37
C VAL A 298 4.80 -17.46 -10.80
N ARG A 299 4.15 -16.66 -11.65
CA ARG A 299 4.02 -16.86 -13.09
C ARG A 299 5.14 -16.14 -13.83
N THR A 300 5.35 -14.87 -13.54
CA THR A 300 6.35 -14.04 -14.19
C THR A 300 6.72 -12.81 -13.35
N PHE A 301 7.71 -12.06 -13.79
CA PHE A 301 8.09 -10.76 -13.26
C PHE A 301 8.06 -9.71 -14.38
N LEU A 302 7.41 -8.59 -14.13
CA LEU A 302 7.29 -7.46 -15.04
C LEU A 302 8.07 -6.26 -14.51
N PRO A 303 9.19 -5.87 -15.13
CA PRO A 303 9.92 -4.66 -14.76
C PRO A 303 9.05 -3.42 -15.01
N THR A 304 8.84 -2.58 -14.00
CA THR A 304 8.02 -1.35 -14.13
C THR A 304 8.83 -0.08 -13.98
N GLY A 305 9.61 0.02 -12.93
CA GLY A 305 10.45 1.17 -12.62
C GLY A 305 11.06 1.04 -11.22
N ALA A 306 12.13 1.78 -10.96
CA ALA A 306 12.85 1.69 -9.70
C ALA A 306 11.94 2.01 -8.51
N GLY A 307 11.95 1.11 -7.52
CA GLY A 307 11.20 1.28 -6.28
C GLY A 307 9.70 1.10 -6.45
N ALA A 308 9.22 0.10 -7.20
CA ALA A 308 7.80 -0.22 -7.32
C ALA A 308 7.18 -0.45 -5.94
N HIS A 309 6.05 0.22 -5.64
CA HIS A 309 5.51 0.26 -4.29
C HIS A 309 3.98 0.16 -4.25
N GLY A 310 3.23 1.26 -4.42
CA GLY A 310 1.77 1.27 -4.35
C GLY A 310 1.09 0.80 -5.63
N LEU A 311 -0.01 0.07 -5.51
CA LEU A 311 -0.80 -0.51 -6.60
C LEU A 311 -2.26 -0.04 -6.49
N TYR A 312 -2.82 0.54 -7.57
CA TYR A 312 -4.20 1.07 -7.58
C TYR A 312 -4.93 0.67 -8.84
N VAL A 313 -6.13 0.15 -8.68
CA VAL A 313 -6.99 -0.24 -9.81
C VAL A 313 -7.78 0.98 -10.29
N SER A 314 -7.86 1.18 -11.60
CA SER A 314 -8.73 2.21 -12.19
C SER A 314 -10.19 1.90 -11.91
N ARG A 315 -11.05 2.93 -11.76
CA ARG A 315 -12.48 2.74 -11.44
C ARG A 315 -13.28 2.01 -12.51
N ASP A 316 -12.75 1.87 -13.71
CA ASP A 316 -13.35 1.06 -14.78
C ASP A 316 -12.75 -0.37 -14.86
N SER A 317 -11.91 -0.75 -13.91
CA SER A 317 -11.23 -2.05 -13.82
C SER A 317 -10.34 -2.40 -15.03
N LYS A 318 -9.87 -1.39 -15.79
CA LYS A 318 -9.04 -1.65 -16.97
C LYS A 318 -7.56 -1.62 -16.69
N TYR A 319 -7.13 -0.77 -15.77
CA TYR A 319 -5.71 -0.49 -15.54
C TYR A 319 -5.32 -0.70 -14.08
N LEU A 320 -4.07 -1.14 -13.91
CA LEU A 320 -3.36 -1.08 -12.64
C LEU A 320 -2.32 0.05 -12.72
N TYR A 321 -2.45 1.05 -11.84
CA TYR A 321 -1.44 2.09 -11.63
C TYR A 321 -0.39 1.57 -10.66
N ILE A 322 0.88 1.60 -11.05
CA ILE A 322 2.02 1.10 -10.28
C ILE A 322 2.94 2.29 -9.97
N ALA A 323 2.99 2.70 -8.71
CA ALA A 323 3.86 3.78 -8.26
C ALA A 323 5.31 3.29 -8.19
N ASN A 324 6.23 3.95 -8.92
CA ASN A 324 7.65 3.66 -8.90
C ASN A 324 8.36 4.74 -8.07
N ARG A 325 8.44 4.52 -6.76
CA ARG A 325 8.89 5.51 -5.76
C ARG A 325 10.32 5.99 -5.99
N GLY A 326 11.21 5.09 -6.37
CA GLY A 326 12.62 5.40 -6.62
C GLY A 326 12.88 6.09 -7.96
N GLU A 327 12.01 5.86 -8.96
CA GLU A 327 12.13 6.48 -10.30
C GLU A 327 11.37 7.80 -10.41
N GLY A 328 10.39 8.06 -9.57
CA GLY A 328 9.52 9.22 -9.68
C GLY A 328 8.54 9.11 -10.85
N SER A 329 7.95 7.93 -11.02
CA SER A 329 7.01 7.65 -12.11
C SER A 329 5.84 6.76 -11.68
N VAL A 330 4.83 6.66 -12.54
CA VAL A 330 3.72 5.70 -12.45
C VAL A 330 3.68 4.90 -13.74
N SER A 331 3.74 3.58 -13.64
CA SER A 331 3.53 2.68 -14.78
C SER A 331 2.07 2.23 -14.83
N LEU A 332 1.53 2.08 -16.03
CA LEU A 332 0.17 1.58 -16.27
C LEU A 332 0.22 0.19 -16.87
N LEU A 333 -0.38 -0.78 -16.19
CA LEU A 333 -0.60 -2.11 -16.72
C LEU A 333 -2.07 -2.23 -17.13
N GLU A 334 -2.31 -2.68 -18.36
CA GLU A 334 -3.65 -3.01 -18.84
C GLU A 334 -3.99 -4.45 -18.49
N PHE A 335 -5.05 -4.68 -17.69
CA PHE A 335 -5.43 -6.03 -17.25
C PHE A 335 -5.77 -6.97 -18.40
N ALA A 336 -6.44 -6.46 -19.45
CA ALA A 336 -6.87 -7.29 -20.59
C ALA A 336 -5.69 -7.92 -21.35
N THR A 337 -4.55 -7.28 -21.38
CA THR A 337 -3.36 -7.74 -22.12
C THR A 337 -2.21 -8.17 -21.22
N GLY A 338 -2.24 -7.84 -19.92
CA GLY A 338 -1.14 -8.04 -18.99
C GLY A 338 0.12 -7.24 -19.35
N LYS A 339 -0.01 -6.14 -20.11
CA LYS A 339 1.13 -5.36 -20.61
C LYS A 339 1.16 -3.95 -20.05
N LEU A 340 2.37 -3.43 -19.90
CA LEU A 340 2.56 -1.99 -19.65
C LEU A 340 2.21 -1.20 -20.92
N VAL A 341 1.25 -0.29 -20.78
CA VAL A 341 0.75 0.55 -21.90
C VAL A 341 1.21 2.00 -21.79
N ALA A 342 1.61 2.47 -20.63
CA ALA A 342 2.12 3.80 -20.41
C ALA A 342 3.05 3.89 -19.20
N LYS A 343 3.85 4.95 -19.15
CA LYS A 343 4.61 5.36 -17.96
C LYS A 343 4.58 6.88 -17.85
N TRP A 344 4.06 7.37 -16.74
CA TRP A 344 3.95 8.79 -16.42
C TRP A 344 5.07 9.21 -15.47
N ARG A 345 5.87 10.19 -15.85
CA ARG A 345 6.92 10.74 -14.99
C ARG A 345 6.39 11.95 -14.22
N ILE A 346 6.69 12.03 -12.93
CA ILE A 346 6.37 13.22 -12.14
C ILE A 346 7.26 14.39 -12.63
N PRO A 347 6.69 15.47 -13.19
CA PRO A 347 7.48 16.62 -13.67
C PRO A 347 8.33 17.22 -12.54
N GLY A 348 9.64 17.40 -12.80
CA GLY A 348 10.58 17.88 -11.79
C GLY A 348 11.02 16.82 -10.76
N GLY A 349 10.74 15.55 -11.04
CA GLY A 349 11.03 14.43 -10.13
C GLY A 349 10.00 14.26 -9.02
N GLY A 350 10.12 13.21 -8.24
CA GLY A 350 9.21 12.88 -7.14
C GLY A 350 9.50 11.51 -6.57
N SER A 351 8.73 11.13 -5.58
CA SER A 351 8.78 9.80 -4.95
C SER A 351 7.36 9.28 -4.69
N PRO A 352 6.56 9.04 -5.79
CA PRO A 352 5.19 8.58 -5.65
C PRO A 352 5.16 7.25 -4.89
N ASP A 353 4.33 7.19 -3.88
CA ASP A 353 4.33 6.11 -2.90
C ASP A 353 2.95 5.47 -2.80
N MET A 354 2.24 5.69 -1.71
CA MET A 354 0.92 5.16 -1.45
C MET A 354 -0.18 6.21 -1.71
N GLY A 355 -1.38 5.74 -2.10
CA GLY A 355 -2.44 6.68 -2.43
C GLY A 355 -3.80 6.05 -2.71
N GLY A 356 -4.46 6.58 -3.71
CA GLY A 356 -5.79 6.12 -4.14
C GLY A 356 -6.35 6.92 -5.32
N VAL A 357 -7.37 6.37 -5.97
CA VAL A 357 -8.07 7.01 -7.08
C VAL A 357 -9.27 7.77 -6.53
N SER A 358 -9.53 8.98 -7.05
CA SER A 358 -10.74 9.75 -6.72
C SER A 358 -12.02 8.95 -7.02
N ALA A 359 -13.13 9.34 -6.39
CA ALA A 359 -14.38 8.62 -6.52
C ALA A 359 -14.92 8.59 -7.96
N ASP A 360 -14.76 9.68 -8.69
CA ASP A 360 -15.13 9.80 -10.11
C ASP A 360 -14.11 9.13 -11.06
N GLY A 361 -13.00 8.63 -10.53
CA GLY A 361 -11.95 7.95 -11.30
C GLY A 361 -11.00 8.87 -12.07
N THR A 362 -11.13 10.20 -11.94
CA THR A 362 -10.41 11.16 -12.80
C THR A 362 -9.03 11.56 -12.27
N VAL A 363 -8.75 11.36 -10.98
CA VAL A 363 -7.49 11.77 -10.35
C VAL A 363 -6.88 10.62 -9.56
N LEU A 364 -5.61 10.34 -9.83
CA LEU A 364 -4.76 9.48 -9.00
C LEU A 364 -4.01 10.36 -8.01
N TRP A 365 -4.24 10.11 -6.72
CA TRP A 365 -3.59 10.79 -5.60
C TRP A 365 -2.48 9.92 -5.04
N LEU A 366 -1.26 10.43 -4.95
CA LEU A 366 -0.10 9.70 -4.42
C LEU A 366 0.68 10.57 -3.43
N SER A 367 1.03 10.02 -2.29
CA SER A 367 2.00 10.65 -1.39
C SER A 367 3.39 10.64 -2.03
N GLY A 368 4.17 11.69 -1.76
CA GLY A 368 5.56 11.83 -2.17
C GLY A 368 6.50 11.61 -1.01
N ARG A 369 6.80 10.33 -0.71
CA ARG A 369 7.45 9.85 0.51
C ARG A 369 8.67 10.66 0.94
N TYR A 370 9.59 10.93 0.00
CA TYR A 370 10.86 11.59 0.29
C TYR A 370 10.83 13.10 0.06
N ASN A 371 9.72 13.62 -0.50
CA ASN A 371 9.58 15.03 -0.87
C ASN A 371 8.69 15.82 0.10
N GLY A 372 7.94 15.15 1.01
CA GLY A 372 6.95 15.80 1.88
C GLY A 372 5.83 16.45 1.07
N GLU A 373 5.32 15.74 0.07
CA GLU A 373 4.36 16.23 -0.91
C GLU A 373 3.25 15.21 -1.15
N VAL A 374 2.18 15.67 -1.81
CA VAL A 374 1.17 14.84 -2.44
C VAL A 374 1.09 15.24 -3.91
N TYR A 375 1.01 14.26 -4.80
CA TYR A 375 0.79 14.44 -6.23
C TYR A 375 -0.65 14.11 -6.58
N ALA A 376 -1.32 14.99 -7.31
CA ALA A 376 -2.58 14.74 -7.98
C ALA A 376 -2.31 14.62 -9.48
N LEU A 377 -2.56 13.46 -10.06
CA LEU A 377 -2.32 13.14 -11.47
C LEU A 377 -3.64 12.89 -12.17
N SER A 378 -3.83 13.46 -13.36
CA SER A 378 -4.95 13.11 -14.24
C SER A 378 -4.84 11.64 -14.65
N THR A 379 -5.90 10.85 -14.46
CA THR A 379 -5.94 9.45 -14.91
C THR A 379 -6.07 9.29 -16.42
N ALA A 380 -6.44 10.35 -17.12
CA ALA A 380 -6.58 10.32 -18.58
C ALA A 380 -5.24 10.23 -19.31
N ASP A 381 -4.21 10.91 -18.80
CA ASP A 381 -2.93 11.07 -19.49
C ASP A 381 -1.70 11.20 -18.55
N GLY A 382 -1.92 11.18 -17.25
CA GLY A 382 -0.87 11.24 -16.23
C GLY A 382 -0.29 12.64 -16.01
N HIS A 383 -0.89 13.71 -16.59
CA HIS A 383 -0.36 15.04 -16.32
C HIS A 383 -0.57 15.45 -14.85
N LEU A 384 0.39 16.18 -14.31
CA LEU A 384 0.37 16.64 -12.93
C LEU A 384 -0.60 17.83 -12.78
N LEU A 385 -1.70 17.60 -12.07
CA LEU A 385 -2.70 18.61 -11.73
C LEU A 385 -2.23 19.50 -10.57
N ALA A 386 -1.63 18.88 -9.55
CA ALA A 386 -1.14 19.60 -8.39
C ALA A 386 0.02 18.87 -7.70
N ARG A 387 0.88 19.67 -7.09
CA ARG A 387 1.93 19.26 -6.16
C ARG A 387 1.70 20.01 -4.85
N ILE A 388 1.36 19.28 -3.80
CA ILE A 388 0.84 19.85 -2.54
C ILE A 388 1.82 19.54 -1.42
N LYS A 389 2.36 20.56 -0.76
CA LYS A 389 3.22 20.39 0.41
C LYS A 389 2.40 19.91 1.61
N VAL A 390 2.90 18.86 2.28
CA VAL A 390 2.35 18.27 3.50
C VAL A 390 3.45 18.09 4.55
N GLY A 391 3.23 17.26 5.55
CA GLY A 391 4.27 16.90 6.52
C GLY A 391 5.38 16.04 5.92
N THR A 392 6.35 15.66 6.74
CA THR A 392 7.49 14.84 6.30
C THR A 392 7.12 13.36 6.23
N GLN A 393 7.68 12.66 5.25
CA GLN A 393 7.46 11.24 4.99
C GLN A 393 5.97 10.84 4.91
N PRO A 394 5.14 11.52 4.07
CA PRO A 394 3.77 11.10 3.88
C PRO A 394 3.71 9.68 3.30
N HIS A 395 2.67 8.89 3.67
CA HIS A 395 2.57 7.51 3.24
C HIS A 395 1.14 7.14 2.80
N GLY A 396 0.49 6.18 3.40
CA GLY A 396 -0.77 5.61 2.98
C GLY A 396 -1.96 6.57 3.07
N LEU A 397 -2.05 7.53 2.13
CA LEU A 397 -3.14 8.48 2.08
C LEU A 397 -4.46 7.81 1.67
N CYS A 398 -5.57 8.34 2.17
CA CYS A 398 -6.91 7.90 1.86
C CYS A 398 -7.70 9.06 1.22
N PHE A 399 -8.16 8.87 -0.02
CA PHE A 399 -9.21 9.69 -0.61
C PHE A 399 -10.55 9.26 -0.04
N TRP A 400 -11.40 10.19 0.37
CA TRP A 400 -12.70 9.91 0.96
C TRP A 400 -13.77 10.91 0.49
N PRO A 401 -15.06 10.49 0.27
CA PRO A 401 -15.52 9.09 0.25
C PRO A 401 -15.07 8.34 -1.01
N GLN A 402 -15.04 7.01 -0.90
CA GLN A 402 -14.75 6.13 -2.04
C GLN A 402 -16.00 5.34 -2.46
N PRO A 403 -16.16 5.00 -3.76
CA PRO A 403 -17.20 4.08 -4.21
C PRO A 403 -16.98 2.68 -3.63
N GLY A 404 -18.03 1.87 -3.60
CA GLY A 404 -18.02 0.53 -3.03
C GLY A 404 -19.04 0.34 -1.92
N ARG A 405 -19.26 -0.93 -1.54
CA ARG A 405 -20.26 -1.32 -0.54
C ARG A 405 -19.69 -1.50 0.85
N TYR A 406 -18.46 -1.98 0.93
CA TYR A 406 -17.69 -2.21 2.16
C TYR A 406 -16.20 -2.15 1.88
N SER A 407 -15.42 -1.92 2.90
CA SER A 407 -13.96 -1.82 2.81
C SER A 407 -13.29 -3.11 3.31
N LEU A 408 -12.29 -3.58 2.58
CA LEU A 408 -11.37 -4.61 3.06
C LEU A 408 -10.14 -4.04 3.77
N GLY A 409 -10.08 -2.71 3.86
CA GLY A 409 -8.99 -2.02 4.56
C GLY A 409 -7.94 -1.38 3.65
N HIS A 410 -6.73 -1.25 4.14
CA HIS A 410 -5.64 -0.51 3.52
C HIS A 410 -6.07 0.93 3.20
N THR A 411 -5.62 1.57 2.14
CA THR A 411 -6.03 2.92 1.74
C THR A 411 -7.38 2.96 1.00
N GLY A 412 -8.12 1.86 1.01
CA GLY A 412 -9.44 1.70 0.39
C GLY A 412 -9.45 0.60 -0.66
N ILE A 413 -9.33 -0.65 -0.21
CA ILE A 413 -9.71 -1.81 -1.03
C ILE A 413 -11.20 -2.01 -0.82
N LEU A 414 -12.02 -1.58 -1.76
CA LEU A 414 -13.47 -1.67 -1.68
C LEU A 414 -14.03 -2.78 -2.58
N ARG A 415 -15.19 -3.32 -2.17
CA ARG A 415 -15.89 -4.37 -2.91
C ARG A 415 -17.38 -4.04 -3.04
#